data_372dd5f7cab07a2477faf8b93eca0509
#
_entry.id   372dd5f7cab07a2477faf8b93eca0509
#
_cell.length_a   1.000
_cell.length_b   1.000
_cell.length_c   1.000
_cell.angle_alpha   90.00
_cell.angle_beta   90.00
_cell.angle_gamma   90.00
#
_symmetry.space_group_name_H-M   'P 1'
#
loop_
_entity.id
_entity.type
_entity.pdbx_description
1 polymer ?
#
loop_
_entity_poly.entity_id
_entity_poly.type
_entity_poly.pdbx_seq_one_letter_code
_entity_poly.pdbx_strand_id
1 'polypeptide(L)'
;MLQSVDFEVFGIVQGVFFRKYTRDKGKELNLKGWCMNTSKGTVVGTMQGKEENIEEMKDWLRHTGSPMSKIEKCLFTNERHISKEEFSDFFIKH
;
A
#
# COMPACT_ATOMS: atom_id res chain seq x y z
N MET A 1 0.54 -7.18 17.34
CA MET A 1 0.82 -8.33 16.46
C MET A 1 1.12 -7.83 15.06
N LEU A 2 2.10 -8.42 14.40
CA LEU A 2 2.48 -8.02 13.06
C LEU A 2 1.65 -8.75 12.02
N GLN A 3 1.31 -8.05 10.95
CA GLN A 3 0.50 -8.57 9.86
C GLN A 3 1.13 -8.19 8.52
N SER A 4 0.93 -9.02 7.50
CA SER A 4 1.33 -8.75 6.12
C SER A 4 0.10 -8.83 5.25
N VAL A 5 -0.03 -7.88 4.31
CA VAL A 5 -1.18 -7.80 3.40
C VAL A 5 -0.67 -7.36 2.03
N ASP A 6 -1.13 -8.04 1.00
CA ASP A 6 -0.89 -7.62 -0.38
C ASP A 6 -2.07 -6.77 -0.84
N PHE A 7 -1.82 -5.79 -1.71
CA PHE A 7 -2.89 -4.92 -2.20
C PHE A 7 -2.76 -4.65 -3.68
N GLU A 8 -3.90 -4.36 -4.30
CA GLU A 8 -3.94 -3.85 -5.67
C GLU A 8 -5.01 -2.76 -5.73
N VAL A 9 -4.64 -1.59 -6.24
CA VAL A 9 -5.50 -0.42 -6.31
C VAL A 9 -5.83 -0.13 -7.77
N PHE A 10 -7.11 -0.02 -8.07
CA PHE A 10 -7.65 0.21 -9.40
C PHE A 10 -8.24 1.60 -9.52
N GLY A 11 -8.14 2.19 -10.70
CA GLY A 11 -8.67 3.51 -10.99
C GLY A 11 -7.61 4.39 -11.63
N ILE A 12 -7.70 5.69 -11.40
CA ILE A 12 -6.68 6.64 -11.88
C ILE A 12 -5.62 6.74 -10.79
N VAL A 13 -4.61 5.87 -10.89
CA VAL A 13 -3.57 5.71 -9.86
C VAL A 13 -2.15 5.72 -10.44
N GLN A 14 -2.01 5.87 -11.76
CA GLN A 14 -0.71 6.04 -12.39
C GLN A 14 -0.60 7.45 -12.97
N GLY A 15 0.60 8.04 -12.90
CA GLY A 15 0.82 9.39 -13.38
C GLY A 15 0.26 10.49 -12.48
N VAL A 16 -0.16 10.15 -11.25
CA VAL A 16 -0.77 11.07 -10.29
C VAL A 16 -0.04 11.02 -8.94
N PHE A 17 1.22 10.64 -8.93
CA PHE A 17 2.07 10.52 -7.74
C PHE A 17 1.54 9.54 -6.69
N PHE A 18 0.72 8.59 -7.09
CA PHE A 18 0.11 7.65 -6.16
C PHE A 18 1.17 6.84 -5.40
N ARG A 19 2.19 6.33 -6.09
CA ARG A 19 3.26 5.55 -5.45
C ARG A 19 4.02 6.37 -4.42
N LYS A 20 4.32 7.64 -4.73
CA LYS A 20 5.02 8.52 -3.80
C LYS A 20 4.21 8.72 -2.53
N TYR A 21 2.92 9.03 -2.67
CA TYR A 21 2.05 9.25 -1.51
C TYR A 21 1.83 7.96 -0.72
N THR A 22 1.74 6.81 -1.41
CA THR A 22 1.62 5.51 -0.77
C THR A 22 2.86 5.21 0.06
N ARG A 23 4.05 5.43 -0.49
CA ARG A 23 5.31 5.25 0.24
C ARG A 23 5.36 6.15 1.47
N ASP A 24 5.02 7.42 1.29
CA ASP A 24 5.10 8.39 2.39
C ASP A 24 4.10 8.05 3.49
N LYS A 25 2.88 7.64 3.12
CA LYS A 25 1.87 7.22 4.11
C LYS A 25 2.30 5.94 4.83
N GLY A 26 2.89 5.00 4.10
CA GLY A 26 3.42 3.78 4.71
C GLY A 26 4.49 4.10 5.74
N LYS A 27 5.41 5.00 5.42
CA LYS A 27 6.45 5.43 6.36
C LYS A 27 5.85 6.15 7.57
N GLU A 28 4.88 7.02 7.34
CA GLU A 28 4.19 7.75 8.42
C GLU A 28 3.57 6.77 9.42
N LEU A 29 2.99 5.68 8.92
CA LEU A 29 2.35 4.65 9.74
C LEU A 29 3.33 3.58 10.22
N ASN A 30 4.62 3.79 10.02
CA ASN A 30 5.66 2.84 10.42
C ASN A 30 5.47 1.46 9.80
N LEU A 31 4.96 1.41 8.57
CA LEU A 31 4.82 0.17 7.82
C LEU A 31 6.06 -0.07 6.97
N LYS A 32 6.30 -1.34 6.66
CA LYS A 32 7.38 -1.76 5.76
C LYS A 32 6.76 -2.44 4.55
N GLY A 33 7.43 -2.39 3.42
CA GLY A 33 6.92 -3.01 2.21
C GLY A 33 7.31 -2.26 0.96
N TRP A 34 6.45 -2.35 -0.05
CA TRP A 34 6.75 -1.75 -1.35
C TRP A 34 5.47 -1.55 -2.16
N CYS A 35 5.57 -0.74 -3.20
CA CYS A 35 4.51 -0.60 -4.20
C CYS A 35 5.13 -0.38 -5.58
N MET A 36 4.39 -0.74 -6.62
CA MET A 36 4.82 -0.54 -8.00
C MET A 36 3.63 -0.45 -8.95
N ASN A 37 3.86 0.18 -10.10
CA ASN A 37 2.87 0.19 -11.18
C ASN A 37 2.85 -1.15 -11.89
N THR A 38 1.67 -1.54 -12.42
CA THR A 38 1.54 -2.71 -13.25
C THR A 38 1.23 -2.29 -14.69
N SER A 39 1.37 -3.24 -15.63
CA SER A 39 1.02 -3.02 -17.03
C SER A 39 -0.48 -2.84 -17.25
N LYS A 40 -1.30 -3.20 -16.26
CA LYS A 40 -2.76 -3.06 -16.32
C LYS A 40 -3.25 -1.67 -15.87
N GLY A 41 -2.35 -0.78 -15.49
CA GLY A 41 -2.73 0.54 -15.01
C GLY A 41 -3.02 0.61 -13.52
N THR A 42 -2.76 -0.47 -12.78
CA THR A 42 -2.99 -0.53 -11.34
C THR A 42 -1.70 -0.28 -10.58
N VAL A 43 -1.81 -0.10 -9.26
CA VAL A 43 -0.67 -0.09 -8.34
C VAL A 43 -0.82 -1.29 -7.41
N VAL A 44 0.22 -2.10 -7.32
CA VAL A 44 0.25 -3.26 -6.42
C VAL A 44 1.34 -3.09 -5.38
N GLY A 45 1.21 -3.82 -4.28
CA GLY A 45 2.25 -3.81 -3.27
C GLY A 45 1.99 -4.77 -2.14
N THR A 46 2.90 -4.72 -1.17
CA THR A 46 2.81 -5.47 0.07
C THR A 46 3.09 -4.49 1.21
N MET A 47 2.33 -4.60 2.28
CA MET A 47 2.53 -3.79 3.48
C MET A 47 2.58 -4.67 4.70
N GLN A 48 3.51 -4.37 5.61
CA GLN A 48 3.73 -5.15 6.82
C GLN A 48 3.89 -4.22 8.01
N GLY A 49 3.34 -4.59 9.12
CA GLY A 49 3.46 -3.85 10.36
C GLY A 49 2.39 -4.24 11.35
N LYS A 50 2.18 -3.37 12.33
CA LYS A 50 1.16 -3.59 13.35
C LYS A 50 -0.22 -3.57 12.73
N GLU A 51 -1.10 -4.44 13.23
CA GLU A 51 -2.45 -4.61 12.69
C GLU A 51 -3.23 -3.29 12.63
N GLU A 52 -3.18 -2.48 13.70
CA GLU A 52 -3.88 -1.20 13.71
C GLU A 52 -3.36 -0.23 12.63
N ASN A 53 -2.07 -0.25 12.35
CA ASN A 53 -1.49 0.59 11.31
C ASN A 53 -1.84 0.08 9.91
N ILE A 54 -1.93 -1.24 9.76
CA ILE A 54 -2.39 -1.88 8.52
C ILE A 54 -3.83 -1.45 8.22
N GLU A 55 -4.72 -1.46 9.22
CA GLU A 55 -6.12 -1.07 9.03
C GLU A 55 -6.23 0.39 8.60
N GLU A 56 -5.44 1.26 9.19
CA GLU A 56 -5.43 2.68 8.81
C GLU A 56 -4.93 2.85 7.37
N MET A 57 -3.91 2.11 6.97
CA MET A 57 -3.39 2.15 5.60
C MET A 57 -4.41 1.62 4.59
N LYS A 58 -5.17 0.58 4.95
CA LYS A 58 -6.25 0.07 4.11
C LYS A 58 -7.28 1.15 3.82
N ASP A 59 -7.69 1.89 4.86
CA ASP A 59 -8.66 2.97 4.70
C ASP A 59 -8.11 4.06 3.78
N TRP A 60 -6.84 4.41 3.94
CA TRP A 60 -6.19 5.41 3.10
C TRP A 60 -6.15 4.95 1.63
N LEU A 61 -5.80 3.70 1.39
CA LEU A 61 -5.74 3.14 0.04
C LEU A 61 -7.12 3.04 -0.62
N ARG A 62 -8.18 2.84 0.17
CA ARG A 62 -9.54 2.76 -0.35
C ARG A 62 -10.15 4.13 -0.65
N HIS A 63 -9.88 5.11 0.19
CA HIS A 63 -10.68 6.34 0.23
C HIS A 63 -9.93 7.63 0.00
N THR A 64 -8.63 7.65 0.15
CA THR A 64 -7.84 8.88 0.11
C THR A 64 -6.91 8.92 -1.10
N GLY A 65 -5.87 8.13 -1.08
CA GLY A 65 -4.88 8.12 -2.14
C GLY A 65 -4.14 9.45 -2.29
N SER A 66 -3.57 9.68 -3.48
CA SER A 66 -2.93 10.95 -3.80
C SER A 66 -3.99 11.98 -4.23
N PRO A 67 -3.68 13.29 -4.16
CA PRO A 67 -4.67 14.34 -4.42
C PRO A 67 -5.36 14.24 -5.78
N MET A 68 -4.66 13.77 -6.81
CA MET A 68 -5.21 13.68 -8.15
C MET A 68 -5.69 12.29 -8.53
N SER A 69 -5.61 11.34 -7.61
CA SER A 69 -6.02 9.97 -7.89
C SER A 69 -7.53 9.81 -7.78
N LYS A 70 -8.05 8.80 -8.50
CA LYS A 70 -9.43 8.34 -8.35
C LYS A 70 -9.40 6.85 -8.13
N ILE A 71 -9.80 6.42 -6.95
CA ILE A 71 -9.76 5.02 -6.57
C ILE A 71 -11.12 4.40 -6.88
N GLU A 72 -11.15 3.45 -7.81
CA GLU A 72 -12.37 2.72 -8.13
C GLU A 72 -12.60 1.57 -7.16
N LYS A 73 -11.54 0.82 -6.87
CA LYS A 73 -11.58 -0.26 -5.87
C LYS A 73 -10.17 -0.58 -5.42
N CYS A 74 -10.08 -1.23 -4.27
CA CYS A 74 -8.82 -1.72 -3.74
C CYS A 74 -9.05 -3.13 -3.21
N LEU A 75 -8.22 -4.08 -3.67
CA LEU A 75 -8.28 -5.46 -3.23
C LEU A 75 -7.15 -5.74 -2.26
N PHE A 76 -7.49 -6.41 -1.17
CA PHE A 76 -6.52 -6.86 -0.18
C PHE A 76 -6.52 -8.38 -0.16
N THR A 77 -5.36 -8.97 -0.32
CA THR A 77 -5.21 -10.43 -0.42
C THR A 77 -4.05 -10.89 0.43
N ASN A 78 -3.97 -12.20 0.61
CA ASN A 78 -2.84 -12.83 1.30
C ASN A 78 -2.58 -12.22 2.68
N GLU A 79 -3.65 -11.92 3.42
CA GLU A 79 -3.52 -11.41 4.79
C GLU A 79 -3.05 -12.52 5.70
N ARG A 80 -1.99 -12.24 6.46
CA ARG A 80 -1.42 -13.26 7.35
C ARG A 80 -0.66 -12.59 8.50
N HIS A 81 -0.57 -13.31 9.59
CA HIS A 81 0.30 -12.89 10.70
C HIS A 81 1.72 -13.27 10.39
N ILE A 82 2.67 -12.43 10.78
CA ILE A 82 4.10 -12.68 10.60
C ILE A 82 4.82 -12.46 11.91
N SER A 83 5.94 -13.16 12.10
CA SER A 83 6.72 -13.04 13.33
C SER A 83 7.63 -11.81 13.33
N LYS A 84 8.04 -11.37 12.14
CA LYS A 84 8.88 -10.17 11.98
C LYS A 84 8.64 -9.61 10.59
N GLU A 85 8.93 -8.32 10.44
CA GLU A 85 8.85 -7.66 9.15
C GLU A 85 9.96 -8.16 8.23
N GLU A 86 9.61 -8.37 6.96
CA GLU A 86 10.53 -8.91 5.95
C GLU A 86 11.28 -7.81 5.19
N PHE A 87 10.85 -6.56 5.35
CA PHE A 87 11.45 -5.41 4.67
C PHE A 87 11.92 -4.41 5.71
N SER A 88 12.98 -3.67 5.39
CA SER A 88 13.56 -2.69 6.32
C SER A 88 12.97 -1.29 6.13
N ASP A 89 12.23 -1.06 5.06
CA ASP A 89 11.67 0.26 4.75
C ASP A 89 10.42 0.08 3.89
N PHE A 90 9.76 1.20 3.55
CA PHE A 90 8.70 1.22 2.54
C PHE A 90 9.28 1.90 1.31
N PHE A 91 9.26 1.20 0.17
CA PHE A 91 9.95 1.71 -1.02
C PHE A 91 9.13 1.49 -2.29
N ILE A 92 9.50 2.22 -3.34
CA ILE A 92 8.87 2.10 -4.65
C ILE A 92 9.73 1.19 -5.52
N LYS A 93 9.11 0.13 -6.05
CA LYS A 93 9.77 -0.73 -7.04
C LYS A 93 9.55 -0.17 -8.44
N HIS A 94 10.57 -0.24 -9.24
CA HIS A 94 10.52 0.22 -10.63
C HIS A 94 10.61 -0.92 -11.61
#